data_0c206c8c9a5a325a53203fecf9614a06
#
_entry.id   0c206c8c9a5a325a53203fecf9614a06
#
_cell.length_a   1.000
_cell.length_b   1.000
_cell.length_c   1.000
_cell.angle_alpha   90.00
_cell.angle_beta   90.00
_cell.angle_gamma   90.00
#
_symmetry.space_group_name_H-M   'P 1'
#
loop_
_entity.id
_entity.type
_entity.pdbx_description
1 polymer ?
#
loop_
_entity_poly.entity_id
_entity_poly.type
_entity_poly.pdbx_seq_one_letter_code
_entity_poly.pdbx_strand_id
1 'polypeptide(L)'
;ARAMYLAENEIPERVYDNLLESVHDALPLLHRYMGFRKKCLDLPELHMYDLYVPLTDDYEKTYTYKEAQELILKALKPLGEEYLNLLRTGFENRWIDVYENEGKRSGAYSNCVYGVHPYVLMSFDGTLDSVLTLAHEMGHSIHSWYSNANQTYTYAGYKIFVAEVASTCNEILILNYMINETKDRKEKFYLINQLAERFRTTLFRQAMFAEFEAETYQL
;
A
#
# COMPACT_ATOMS: atom_id res chain seq x y z
N ALA A 1 17.31 -6.25 -21.61
CA ALA A 1 17.12 -5.63 -20.29
C ALA A 1 16.04 -6.38 -19.50
N ARG A 2 14.76 -6.47 -19.97
CA ARG A 2 13.63 -7.07 -19.24
C ARG A 2 13.92 -8.47 -18.67
N ALA A 3 14.34 -9.41 -19.51
CA ALA A 3 14.64 -10.78 -19.09
C ALA A 3 15.68 -10.84 -17.95
N MET A 4 16.69 -9.96 -17.97
CA MET A 4 17.74 -9.92 -16.95
C MET A 4 17.17 -9.44 -15.59
N TYR A 5 16.38 -8.36 -15.57
CA TYR A 5 15.77 -7.86 -14.32
C TYR A 5 14.74 -8.82 -13.73
N LEU A 6 13.94 -9.48 -14.58
CA LEU A 6 13.01 -10.50 -14.14
C LEU A 6 13.72 -11.74 -13.61
N ALA A 7 14.80 -12.17 -14.26
CA ALA A 7 15.60 -13.33 -13.85
C ALA A 7 16.28 -13.11 -12.49
N GLU A 8 16.73 -11.89 -12.18
CA GLU A 8 17.28 -11.54 -10.86
C GLU A 8 16.28 -11.81 -9.73
N ASN A 9 14.99 -11.61 -10.00
CA ASN A 9 13.90 -11.87 -9.08
C ASN A 9 13.23 -13.25 -9.27
N GLU A 10 13.80 -14.10 -10.13
CA GLU A 10 13.28 -15.43 -10.44
C GLU A 10 11.88 -15.42 -11.04
N ILE A 11 11.52 -14.33 -11.75
CA ILE A 11 10.21 -14.13 -12.37
C ILE A 11 10.26 -14.55 -13.83
N PRO A 12 9.47 -15.55 -14.28
CA PRO A 12 9.35 -15.86 -15.71
C PRO A 12 8.76 -14.68 -16.50
N GLU A 13 9.29 -14.38 -17.68
CA GLU A 13 8.81 -13.28 -18.52
C GLU A 13 7.30 -13.35 -18.80
N ARG A 14 6.75 -14.56 -18.95
CA ARG A 14 5.30 -14.77 -19.14
C ARG A 14 4.44 -14.18 -17.99
N VAL A 15 4.98 -14.05 -16.77
CA VAL A 15 4.24 -13.43 -15.65
C VAL A 15 4.04 -11.95 -15.92
N TYR A 16 5.07 -11.29 -16.44
CA TYR A 16 5.00 -9.88 -16.84
C TYR A 16 4.03 -9.69 -18.01
N ASP A 17 4.13 -10.52 -19.06
CA ASP A 17 3.26 -10.43 -20.22
C ASP A 17 1.78 -10.67 -19.84
N ASN A 18 1.50 -11.72 -19.05
CA ASN A 18 0.15 -12.00 -18.56
C ASN A 18 -0.39 -10.90 -17.64
N LEU A 19 0.46 -10.23 -16.87
CA LEU A 19 0.04 -9.09 -16.05
C LEU A 19 -0.45 -7.93 -16.93
N LEU A 20 0.32 -7.56 -17.95
CA LEU A 20 -0.08 -6.50 -18.88
C LEU A 20 -1.38 -6.86 -19.63
N GLU A 21 -1.50 -8.09 -20.12
CA GLU A 21 -2.72 -8.58 -20.78
C GLU A 21 -3.92 -8.48 -19.83
N SER A 22 -3.79 -8.96 -18.59
CA SER A 22 -4.85 -8.91 -17.58
C SER A 22 -5.26 -7.47 -17.23
N VAL A 23 -4.29 -6.55 -17.17
CA VAL A 23 -4.56 -5.13 -16.94
C VAL A 23 -5.27 -4.50 -18.13
N HIS A 24 -4.89 -4.84 -19.37
CA HIS A 24 -5.60 -4.39 -20.58
C HIS A 24 -7.05 -4.86 -20.59
N ASP A 25 -7.30 -6.12 -20.27
CA ASP A 25 -8.67 -6.66 -20.17
C ASP A 25 -9.51 -5.93 -19.11
N ALA A 26 -8.86 -5.42 -18.07
CA ALA A 26 -9.50 -4.68 -16.97
C ALA A 26 -9.64 -3.16 -17.26
N LEU A 27 -9.06 -2.60 -18.33
CA LEU A 27 -9.17 -1.17 -18.66
C LEU A 27 -10.61 -0.63 -18.71
N PRO A 28 -11.62 -1.37 -19.18
CA PRO A 28 -13.01 -0.90 -19.11
C PRO A 28 -13.48 -0.55 -17.71
N LEU A 29 -12.95 -1.21 -16.66
CA LEU A 29 -13.27 -0.89 -15.27
C LEU A 29 -12.64 0.46 -14.86
N LEU A 30 -11.39 0.69 -15.24
CA LEU A 30 -10.71 1.97 -15.04
C LEU A 30 -11.46 3.09 -15.76
N HIS A 31 -11.84 2.89 -17.00
CA HIS A 31 -12.58 3.90 -17.77
C HIS A 31 -13.96 4.21 -17.14
N ARG A 32 -14.65 3.22 -16.58
CA ARG A 32 -15.88 3.45 -15.82
C ARG A 32 -15.62 4.32 -14.57
N TYR A 33 -14.55 4.05 -13.86
CA TYR A 33 -14.16 4.85 -12.69
C TYR A 33 -13.80 6.29 -13.10
N MET A 34 -13.06 6.48 -14.21
CA MET A 34 -12.76 7.81 -14.73
C MET A 34 -14.04 8.57 -15.16
N GLY A 35 -14.96 7.88 -15.82
CA GLY A 35 -16.27 8.45 -16.17
C GLY A 35 -17.12 8.82 -14.96
N PHE A 36 -17.01 8.05 -13.86
CA PHE A 36 -17.63 8.38 -12.58
C PHE A 36 -16.99 9.63 -11.96
N ARG A 37 -15.65 9.72 -11.90
CA ARG A 37 -14.94 10.91 -11.41
C ARG A 37 -15.34 12.17 -12.18
N LYS A 38 -15.34 12.09 -13.52
CA LYS A 38 -15.78 13.19 -14.41
C LYS A 38 -17.15 13.72 -14.01
N LYS A 39 -18.12 12.82 -13.74
CA LYS A 39 -19.48 13.19 -13.31
C LYS A 39 -19.52 13.81 -11.92
N CYS A 40 -18.76 13.27 -10.96
CA CYS A 40 -18.71 13.81 -9.60
C CYS A 40 -18.11 15.22 -9.56
N LEU A 41 -17.14 15.51 -10.42
CA LEU A 41 -16.48 16.80 -10.53
C LEU A 41 -17.22 17.79 -11.45
N ASP A 42 -18.32 17.37 -12.07
CA ASP A 42 -19.11 18.17 -13.02
C ASP A 42 -18.26 18.79 -14.15
N LEU A 43 -17.34 17.97 -14.70
CA LEU A 43 -16.41 18.43 -15.73
C LEU A 43 -16.91 18.07 -17.12
N PRO A 44 -16.79 18.97 -18.12
CA PRO A 44 -17.10 18.66 -19.51
C PRO A 44 -16.08 17.69 -20.12
N GLU A 45 -14.83 17.74 -19.65
CA GLU A 45 -13.71 16.88 -20.02
C GLU A 45 -12.84 16.61 -18.80
N LEU A 46 -12.25 15.40 -18.71
CA LEU A 46 -11.36 15.00 -17.63
C LEU A 46 -9.92 14.99 -18.13
N HIS A 47 -9.09 15.85 -17.57
CA HIS A 47 -7.65 15.91 -17.87
C HIS A 47 -6.81 15.18 -16.80
N MET A 48 -5.54 14.94 -17.10
CA MET A 48 -4.65 14.21 -16.18
C MET A 48 -4.48 14.91 -14.81
N TYR A 49 -4.52 16.22 -14.75
CA TYR A 49 -4.44 16.96 -13.50
C TYR A 49 -5.72 16.87 -12.66
N ASP A 50 -6.88 16.61 -13.26
CA ASP A 50 -8.16 16.43 -12.54
C ASP A 50 -8.19 15.13 -11.73
N LEU A 51 -7.29 14.19 -12.03
CA LEU A 51 -7.16 12.94 -11.28
C LEU A 51 -6.71 13.16 -9.83
N TYR A 52 -6.12 14.30 -9.54
CA TYR A 52 -5.66 14.66 -8.20
C TYR A 52 -6.67 15.48 -7.40
N VAL A 53 -7.78 15.87 -8.01
CA VAL A 53 -8.87 16.57 -7.32
C VAL A 53 -9.63 15.59 -6.43
N PRO A 54 -9.76 15.87 -5.12
CA PRO A 54 -10.56 15.03 -4.22
C PRO A 54 -12.03 14.96 -4.68
N LEU A 55 -12.65 13.79 -4.52
CA LEU A 55 -14.10 13.64 -4.74
C LEU A 55 -14.93 13.92 -3.48
N THR A 56 -14.27 14.14 -2.36
CA THR A 56 -14.87 14.28 -1.03
C THR A 56 -14.16 15.39 -0.27
N ASP A 57 -14.38 16.65 -0.67
CA ASP A 57 -13.73 17.83 -0.06
C ASP A 57 -14.08 18.02 1.43
N ASP A 58 -15.20 17.45 1.88
CA ASP A 58 -15.75 17.66 3.23
C ASP A 58 -15.43 16.55 4.22
N TYR A 59 -14.59 15.57 3.85
CA TYR A 59 -14.29 14.47 4.76
C TYR A 59 -12.84 14.53 5.24
N GLU A 60 -12.63 15.24 6.35
CA GLU A 60 -11.36 15.27 7.07
C GLU A 60 -11.54 14.58 8.42
N LYS A 61 -11.01 13.37 8.55
CA LYS A 61 -10.89 12.69 9.83
C LYS A 61 -9.42 12.59 10.19
N THR A 62 -9.10 13.09 11.35
CA THR A 62 -7.75 12.99 11.91
C THR A 62 -7.68 11.87 12.95
N TYR A 63 -6.54 11.23 13.02
CA TYR A 63 -6.26 10.13 13.94
C TYR A 63 -5.05 10.49 14.79
N THR A 64 -5.15 10.33 16.09
CA THR A 64 -3.95 10.25 16.92
C THR A 64 -3.20 8.95 16.60
N TYR A 65 -1.92 8.91 16.87
CA TYR A 65 -1.11 7.70 16.68
C TYR A 65 -1.68 6.50 17.45
N LYS A 66 -2.23 6.73 18.66
CA LYS A 66 -2.87 5.70 19.47
C LYS A 66 -4.16 5.16 18.81
N GLU A 67 -5.01 6.03 18.28
CA GLU A 67 -6.21 5.62 17.54
C GLU A 67 -5.85 4.83 16.28
N ALA A 68 -4.77 5.21 15.59
CA ALA A 68 -4.25 4.46 14.45
C ALA A 68 -3.82 3.04 14.86
N GLN A 69 -3.08 2.88 15.94
CA GLN A 69 -2.70 1.57 16.47
C GLN A 69 -3.92 0.71 16.82
N GLU A 70 -4.90 1.29 17.52
CA GLU A 70 -6.13 0.58 17.90
C GLU A 70 -6.95 0.16 16.66
N LEU A 71 -7.05 1.01 15.65
CA LEU A 71 -7.71 0.70 14.38
C LEU A 71 -7.03 -0.45 13.66
N ILE A 72 -5.70 -0.37 13.52
CA ILE A 72 -4.89 -1.42 12.89
C ILE A 72 -5.07 -2.76 13.59
N LEU A 73 -4.96 -2.79 14.92
CA LEU A 73 -5.15 -4.02 15.70
C LEU A 73 -6.56 -4.61 15.55
N LYS A 74 -7.60 -3.77 15.45
CA LYS A 74 -8.98 -4.23 15.23
C LYS A 74 -9.17 -4.78 13.82
N ALA A 75 -8.67 -4.07 12.82
CA ALA A 75 -8.85 -4.42 11.41
C ALA A 75 -8.08 -5.67 11.01
N LEU A 76 -6.90 -5.90 11.59
CA LEU A 76 -6.03 -7.02 11.27
C LEU A 76 -6.28 -8.28 12.11
N LYS A 77 -7.34 -8.32 12.92
CA LYS A 77 -7.74 -9.53 13.66
C LYS A 77 -7.83 -10.82 12.82
N PRO A 78 -8.27 -10.79 11.57
CA PRO A 78 -8.28 -12.00 10.73
C PRO A 78 -6.92 -12.66 10.53
N LEU A 79 -5.80 -11.94 10.74
CA LEU A 79 -4.44 -12.48 10.63
C LEU A 79 -4.00 -13.30 11.86
N GLY A 80 -4.82 -13.33 12.93
CA GLY A 80 -4.59 -14.13 14.12
C GLY A 80 -3.78 -13.44 15.22
N GLU A 81 -3.85 -14.02 16.43
CA GLU A 81 -3.25 -13.41 17.63
C GLU A 81 -1.73 -13.32 17.60
N GLU A 82 -1.06 -14.26 16.96
CA GLU A 82 0.41 -14.21 16.81
C GLU A 82 0.83 -12.95 16.05
N TYR A 83 0.17 -12.66 14.92
CA TYR A 83 0.41 -11.45 14.14
C TYR A 83 0.11 -10.17 14.95
N LEU A 84 -1.01 -10.15 15.68
CA LEU A 84 -1.38 -9.02 16.51
C LEU A 84 -0.40 -8.78 17.67
N ASN A 85 0.16 -9.84 18.24
CA ASN A 85 1.18 -9.72 19.30
C ASN A 85 2.48 -9.12 18.76
N LEU A 86 2.89 -9.46 17.53
CA LEU A 86 4.04 -8.83 16.88
C LEU A 86 3.76 -7.35 16.58
N LEU A 87 2.55 -6.99 16.13
CA LEU A 87 2.16 -5.58 15.97
C LEU A 87 2.27 -4.81 17.29
N ARG A 88 1.70 -5.34 18.39
CA ARG A 88 1.79 -4.73 19.73
C ARG A 88 3.26 -4.55 20.15
N THR A 89 4.05 -5.60 19.95
CA THR A 89 5.49 -5.55 20.23
C THR A 89 6.18 -4.41 19.49
N GLY A 90 5.90 -4.25 18.20
CA GLY A 90 6.47 -3.17 17.39
C GLY A 90 6.03 -1.78 17.85
N PHE A 91 4.76 -1.63 18.21
CA PHE A 91 4.22 -0.37 18.72
C PHE A 91 4.78 0.03 20.09
N GLU A 92 5.00 -0.93 20.98
CA GLU A 92 5.42 -0.71 22.37
C GLU A 92 6.95 -0.64 22.55
N ASN A 93 7.72 -1.33 21.68
CA ASN A 93 9.16 -1.48 21.85
C ASN A 93 10.01 -0.60 20.91
N ARG A 94 9.45 0.54 20.48
CA ARG A 94 10.22 1.57 19.77
C ARG A 94 10.78 1.11 18.41
N TRP A 95 10.05 0.25 17.69
CA TRP A 95 10.45 -0.12 16.33
C TRP A 95 10.23 1.04 15.35
N ILE A 96 9.42 2.04 15.73
CA ILE A 96 8.91 3.06 14.82
C ILE A 96 9.39 4.44 15.24
N ASP A 97 10.08 5.13 14.36
CA ASP A 97 10.33 6.57 14.45
C ASP A 97 9.15 7.29 13.77
N VAL A 98 8.25 7.84 14.58
CA VAL A 98 6.87 8.16 14.21
C VAL A 98 6.73 9.52 13.57
N TYR A 99 7.25 10.57 14.24
CA TYR A 99 6.92 11.96 13.92
C TYR A 99 7.98 12.64 13.09
N GLU A 100 7.55 13.67 12.36
CA GLU A 100 8.45 14.57 11.67
C GLU A 100 9.39 15.29 12.66
N ASN A 101 10.62 15.50 12.26
CA ASN A 101 11.59 16.33 12.98
C ASN A 101 12.59 16.94 12.01
N GLU A 102 13.38 17.91 12.49
CA GLU A 102 14.38 18.61 11.70
C GLU A 102 15.40 17.64 11.07
N GLY A 103 15.59 17.73 9.77
CA GLY A 103 16.52 16.89 9.01
C GLY A 103 15.98 15.51 8.62
N LYS A 104 14.80 15.10 9.09
CA LYS A 104 14.16 13.85 8.70
C LYS A 104 13.62 13.97 7.26
N ARG A 105 13.92 12.96 6.43
CA ARG A 105 13.39 12.89 5.06
C ARG A 105 11.91 12.53 5.08
N SER A 106 11.15 13.07 4.13
CA SER A 106 9.76 12.68 3.88
C SER A 106 9.66 11.23 3.38
N GLY A 107 8.48 10.64 3.56
CA GLY A 107 8.20 9.26 3.18
C GLY A 107 8.24 8.31 4.36
N ALA A 108 8.08 7.02 4.07
CA ALA A 108 8.17 5.95 5.04
C ALA A 108 8.93 4.77 4.46
N TYR A 109 9.55 3.99 5.32
CA TYR A 109 10.13 2.70 4.95
C TYR A 109 10.31 1.80 6.18
N SER A 110 10.30 0.50 5.95
CA SER A 110 10.71 -0.52 6.90
C SER A 110 12.06 -1.09 6.50
N ASN A 111 12.94 -1.29 7.47
CA ASN A 111 14.22 -1.95 7.29
C ASN A 111 14.44 -2.99 8.38
N CYS A 112 15.09 -4.09 8.05
CA CYS A 112 15.36 -5.16 8.99
C CYS A 112 16.78 -5.69 8.80
N VAL A 113 17.49 -5.85 9.91
CA VAL A 113 18.79 -6.50 9.98
C VAL A 113 18.61 -7.86 10.65
N TYR A 114 19.27 -8.90 10.13
CA TYR A 114 19.17 -10.24 10.68
C TYR A 114 19.63 -10.27 12.16
N GLY A 115 18.83 -10.91 13.00
CA GLY A 115 19.12 -11.03 14.44
C GLY A 115 18.72 -9.83 15.30
N VAL A 116 18.13 -8.78 14.69
CA VAL A 116 17.57 -7.63 15.40
C VAL A 116 16.11 -7.42 14.98
N HIS A 117 15.37 -6.63 15.75
CA HIS A 117 14.00 -6.27 15.38
C HIS A 117 13.98 -5.33 14.16
N PRO A 118 12.88 -5.28 13.41
CA PRO A 118 12.69 -4.30 12.35
C PRO A 118 12.68 -2.86 12.86
N TYR A 119 12.98 -1.92 11.96
CA TYR A 119 12.91 -0.48 12.19
C TYR A 119 12.05 0.16 11.12
N VAL A 120 11.12 1.00 11.53
CA VAL A 120 10.26 1.78 10.65
C VAL A 120 10.58 3.25 10.83
N LEU A 121 10.78 3.96 9.73
CA LEU A 121 10.78 5.41 9.70
C LEU A 121 9.52 5.87 8.99
N MET A 122 8.82 6.86 9.58
CA MET A 122 7.68 7.52 8.93
C MET A 122 7.52 8.94 9.46
N SER A 123 6.67 9.72 8.81
CA SER A 123 6.24 11.04 9.28
C SER A 123 4.72 11.02 9.43
N PHE A 124 4.26 10.58 10.62
CA PHE A 124 2.83 10.43 10.91
C PHE A 124 2.19 11.81 11.13
N ASP A 125 1.22 12.16 10.29
CA ASP A 125 0.52 13.45 10.28
C ASP A 125 -0.96 13.36 10.73
N GLY A 126 -1.43 12.15 11.07
CA GLY A 126 -2.79 11.92 11.53
C GLY A 126 -3.82 11.74 10.41
N THR A 127 -3.43 11.74 9.15
CA THR A 127 -4.32 11.43 8.01
C THR A 127 -4.62 9.94 7.92
N LEU A 128 -5.68 9.55 7.20
CA LEU A 128 -5.93 8.14 6.88
C LEU A 128 -4.76 7.54 6.10
N ASP A 129 -4.13 8.33 5.23
CA ASP A 129 -2.97 7.86 4.45
C ASP A 129 -1.80 7.50 5.38
N SER A 130 -1.53 8.30 6.42
CA SER A 130 -0.49 7.95 7.41
C SER A 130 -0.86 6.74 8.27
N VAL A 131 -2.16 6.48 8.52
CA VAL A 131 -2.61 5.23 9.18
C VAL A 131 -2.36 4.02 8.29
N LEU A 132 -2.70 4.11 7.00
CA LEU A 132 -2.47 3.03 6.03
C LEU A 132 -0.96 2.81 5.80
N THR A 133 -0.17 3.88 5.75
CA THR A 133 1.30 3.81 5.67
C THR A 133 1.88 3.10 6.90
N LEU A 134 1.43 3.41 8.11
CA LEU A 134 1.86 2.71 9.32
C LEU A 134 1.59 1.19 9.22
N ALA A 135 0.41 0.82 8.76
CA ALA A 135 0.03 -0.58 8.59
C ALA A 135 0.85 -1.28 7.48
N HIS A 136 1.15 -0.56 6.40
CA HIS A 136 1.99 -0.99 5.29
C HIS A 136 3.41 -1.32 5.77
N GLU A 137 4.06 -0.37 6.44
CA GLU A 137 5.43 -0.56 6.94
C GLU A 137 5.51 -1.64 8.02
N MET A 138 4.48 -1.76 8.85
CA MET A 138 4.38 -2.87 9.79
C MET A 138 4.15 -4.22 9.10
N GLY A 139 3.51 -4.24 7.94
CA GLY A 139 3.42 -5.44 7.07
C GLY A 139 4.80 -5.92 6.64
N HIS A 140 5.62 -5.02 6.11
CA HIS A 140 7.03 -5.33 5.78
C HIS A 140 7.83 -5.77 7.00
N SER A 141 7.66 -5.08 8.13
CA SER A 141 8.35 -5.40 9.37
C SER A 141 8.07 -6.81 9.85
N ILE A 142 6.80 -7.21 9.88
CA ILE A 142 6.41 -8.55 10.34
C ILE A 142 6.81 -9.62 9.32
N HIS A 143 6.73 -9.34 8.01
CA HIS A 143 7.24 -10.23 6.97
C HIS A 143 8.73 -10.51 7.19
N SER A 144 9.53 -9.45 7.36
CA SER A 144 10.97 -9.58 7.63
C SER A 144 11.26 -10.29 8.95
N TRP A 145 10.45 -10.04 9.98
CA TRP A 145 10.53 -10.74 11.26
C TRP A 145 10.35 -12.25 11.08
N TYR A 146 9.28 -12.68 10.40
CA TYR A 146 9.04 -14.10 10.13
C TYR A 146 10.13 -14.73 9.26
N SER A 147 10.61 -14.01 8.25
CA SER A 147 11.71 -14.49 7.42
C SER A 147 12.97 -14.74 8.25
N ASN A 148 13.35 -13.76 9.07
CA ASN A 148 14.53 -13.88 9.94
C ASN A 148 14.38 -14.97 11.02
N ALA A 149 13.18 -15.20 11.53
CA ALA A 149 12.91 -16.21 12.54
C ALA A 149 12.93 -17.64 11.99
N ASN A 150 12.59 -17.83 10.71
CA ASN A 150 12.41 -19.16 10.11
C ASN A 150 13.51 -19.54 9.09
N GLN A 151 14.36 -18.59 8.70
CA GLN A 151 15.44 -18.80 7.75
C GLN A 151 16.81 -18.53 8.39
N THR A 152 17.83 -19.19 7.84
CA THR A 152 19.21 -18.81 8.20
C THR A 152 19.59 -17.48 7.54
N TYR A 153 20.62 -16.83 8.05
CA TYR A 153 21.12 -15.55 7.53
C TYR A 153 21.22 -15.49 6.00
N THR A 154 21.74 -16.55 5.38
CA THR A 154 21.93 -16.65 3.93
C THR A 154 20.61 -16.63 3.15
N TYR A 155 19.53 -17.11 3.72
CA TYR A 155 18.24 -17.30 3.07
C TYR A 155 17.12 -16.38 3.62
N ALA A 156 17.42 -15.52 4.59
CA ALA A 156 16.43 -14.65 5.21
C ALA A 156 15.98 -13.48 4.30
N GLY A 157 16.82 -13.08 3.34
CA GLY A 157 16.43 -12.10 2.33
C GLY A 157 15.39 -12.66 1.35
N TYR A 158 14.30 -11.95 1.14
CA TYR A 158 13.26 -12.32 0.18
C TYR A 158 13.26 -11.40 -1.04
N LYS A 159 12.70 -11.90 -2.17
CA LYS A 159 12.65 -11.17 -3.42
C LYS A 159 11.62 -10.05 -3.37
N ILE A 160 11.90 -8.93 -4.10
CA ILE A 160 10.99 -7.78 -4.18
C ILE A 160 9.58 -8.17 -4.66
N PHE A 161 9.47 -9.21 -5.48
CA PHE A 161 8.19 -9.70 -6.02
C PHE A 161 7.15 -10.07 -4.93
N VAL A 162 7.60 -10.53 -3.75
CA VAL A 162 6.71 -10.90 -2.65
C VAL A 162 6.69 -9.85 -1.53
N ALA A 163 7.55 -8.83 -1.60
CA ALA A 163 7.69 -7.85 -0.54
C ALA A 163 6.39 -7.11 -0.22
N GLU A 164 5.67 -6.68 -1.27
CA GLU A 164 4.45 -5.89 -1.13
C GLU A 164 3.19 -6.72 -0.80
N VAL A 165 3.28 -8.04 -0.78
CA VAL A 165 2.10 -8.88 -0.47
C VAL A 165 1.62 -8.64 0.96
N ALA A 166 2.53 -8.64 1.93
CA ALA A 166 2.18 -8.42 3.34
C ALA A 166 1.71 -6.97 3.59
N SER A 167 2.40 -5.99 3.03
CA SER A 167 2.12 -4.57 3.21
C SER A 167 0.77 -4.17 2.63
N THR A 168 0.51 -4.51 1.37
CA THR A 168 -0.75 -4.18 0.68
C THR A 168 -1.94 -4.97 1.24
N CYS A 169 -1.72 -6.20 1.69
CA CYS A 169 -2.76 -6.98 2.38
C CYS A 169 -3.25 -6.26 3.64
N ASN A 170 -2.36 -5.73 4.46
CA ASN A 170 -2.72 -4.93 5.63
C ASN A 170 -3.60 -3.73 5.26
N GLU A 171 -3.19 -2.94 4.25
CA GLU A 171 -3.96 -1.78 3.81
C GLU A 171 -5.38 -2.16 3.37
N ILE A 172 -5.51 -3.21 2.56
CA ILE A 172 -6.82 -3.66 2.04
C ILE A 172 -7.71 -4.20 3.17
N LEU A 173 -7.16 -4.93 4.13
CA LEU A 173 -7.90 -5.39 5.30
C LEU A 173 -8.44 -4.23 6.13
N ILE A 174 -7.63 -3.18 6.33
CA ILE A 174 -8.05 -1.98 7.08
C ILE A 174 -9.17 -1.24 6.34
N LEU A 175 -8.99 -0.98 5.03
CA LEU A 175 -10.02 -0.31 4.24
C LEU A 175 -11.33 -1.10 4.24
N ASN A 176 -11.27 -2.42 4.05
CA ASN A 176 -12.44 -3.27 4.10
C ASN A 176 -13.12 -3.27 5.49
N TYR A 177 -12.33 -3.34 6.56
CA TYR A 177 -12.85 -3.23 7.92
C TYR A 177 -13.59 -1.91 8.11
N MET A 178 -12.99 -0.78 7.76
CA MET A 178 -13.60 0.54 7.90
C MET A 178 -14.86 0.70 7.06
N ILE A 179 -14.86 0.23 5.80
CA ILE A 179 -16.02 0.26 4.90
C ILE A 179 -17.21 -0.52 5.48
N ASN A 180 -16.94 -1.63 6.17
CA ASN A 180 -17.98 -2.46 6.78
C ASN A 180 -18.51 -1.91 8.11
N GLU A 181 -17.64 -1.27 8.90
CA GLU A 181 -18.02 -0.72 10.22
C GLU A 181 -18.74 0.62 10.12
N THR A 182 -18.39 1.46 9.14
CA THR A 182 -19.00 2.80 9.06
C THR A 182 -20.46 2.76 8.62
N LYS A 183 -21.29 3.55 9.32
CA LYS A 183 -22.69 3.81 8.97
C LYS A 183 -22.87 5.15 8.25
N ASP A 184 -21.85 5.99 8.26
CA ASP A 184 -21.86 7.28 7.58
C ASP A 184 -21.66 7.08 6.08
N ARG A 185 -22.58 7.60 5.28
CA ARG A 185 -22.53 7.48 3.82
C ARG A 185 -21.39 8.28 3.20
N LYS A 186 -21.03 9.43 3.77
CA LYS A 186 -19.90 10.25 3.28
C LYS A 186 -18.57 9.54 3.55
N GLU A 187 -18.38 9.05 4.79
CA GLU A 187 -17.22 8.25 5.14
C GLU A 187 -17.10 7.01 4.26
N LYS A 188 -18.20 6.30 4.05
CA LYS A 188 -18.22 5.11 3.20
C LYS A 188 -17.82 5.41 1.75
N PHE A 189 -18.34 6.50 1.21
CA PHE A 189 -17.98 6.95 -0.13
C PHE A 189 -16.50 7.31 -0.23
N TYR A 190 -15.98 8.06 0.76
CA TYR A 190 -14.56 8.38 0.85
C TYR A 190 -13.68 7.11 0.88
N LEU A 191 -13.99 6.15 1.74
CA LEU A 191 -13.21 4.90 1.88
C LEU A 191 -13.26 4.03 0.61
N ILE A 192 -14.42 3.93 -0.05
CA ILE A 192 -14.54 3.22 -1.33
C ILE A 192 -13.71 3.92 -2.41
N ASN A 193 -13.72 5.26 -2.43
CA ASN A 193 -12.88 6.02 -3.36
C ASN A 193 -11.39 5.79 -3.08
N GLN A 194 -10.95 5.78 -1.82
CA GLN A 194 -9.59 5.42 -1.44
C GLN A 194 -9.19 4.03 -1.96
N LEU A 195 -10.07 3.04 -1.82
CA LEU A 195 -9.83 1.70 -2.35
C LEU A 195 -9.69 1.71 -3.88
N ALA A 196 -10.56 2.42 -4.60
CA ALA A 196 -10.47 2.55 -6.05
C ALA A 196 -9.17 3.26 -6.50
N GLU A 197 -8.76 4.30 -5.78
CA GLU A 197 -7.50 5.01 -6.03
C GLU A 197 -6.27 4.11 -5.82
N ARG A 198 -6.28 3.20 -4.84
CA ARG A 198 -5.22 2.19 -4.66
C ARG A 198 -5.07 1.32 -5.91
N PHE A 199 -6.17 0.80 -6.46
CA PHE A 199 -6.12 0.05 -7.72
C PHE A 199 -5.60 0.90 -8.89
N ARG A 200 -6.09 2.13 -9.02
CA ARG A 200 -5.65 3.03 -10.10
C ARG A 200 -4.16 3.31 -10.03
N THR A 201 -3.64 3.63 -8.85
CA THR A 201 -2.24 4.06 -8.68
C THR A 201 -1.26 2.91 -8.57
N THR A 202 -1.63 1.81 -7.92
CA THR A 202 -0.72 0.70 -7.63
C THR A 202 -0.74 -0.36 -8.73
N LEU A 203 -1.86 -0.57 -9.42
CA LEU A 203 -1.96 -1.56 -10.49
C LEU A 203 -1.92 -0.89 -11.87
N PHE A 204 -2.95 -0.13 -12.25
CA PHE A 204 -3.07 0.41 -13.60
C PHE A 204 -1.95 1.37 -13.99
N ARG A 205 -1.59 2.31 -13.11
CA ARG A 205 -0.51 3.26 -13.38
C ARG A 205 0.85 2.58 -13.46
N GLN A 206 1.12 1.59 -12.61
CA GLN A 206 2.39 0.87 -12.63
C GLN A 206 2.51 -0.01 -13.88
N ALA A 207 1.43 -0.67 -14.30
CA ALA A 207 1.41 -1.42 -15.55
C ALA A 207 1.64 -0.51 -16.77
N MET A 208 1.04 0.68 -16.79
CA MET A 208 1.28 1.69 -17.84
C MET A 208 2.78 2.08 -17.92
N PHE A 209 3.45 2.30 -16.79
CA PHE A 209 4.88 2.58 -16.79
C PHE A 209 5.72 1.40 -17.27
N ALA A 210 5.35 0.19 -16.85
CA ALA A 210 6.05 -1.02 -17.27
C ALA A 210 5.91 -1.25 -18.79
N GLU A 211 4.73 -1.02 -19.36
CA GLU A 211 4.47 -1.11 -20.79
C GLU A 211 5.25 -0.05 -21.58
N PHE A 212 5.18 1.20 -21.15
CA PHE A 212 5.96 2.29 -21.75
C PHE A 212 7.45 1.99 -21.77
N GLU A 213 8.00 1.49 -20.65
CA GLU A 213 9.40 1.08 -20.57
C GLU A 213 9.71 -0.04 -21.56
N ALA A 214 8.85 -1.07 -21.62
CA ALA A 214 9.04 -2.18 -22.55
C ALA A 214 9.07 -1.73 -24.01
N GLU A 215 8.18 -0.81 -24.41
CA GLU A 215 8.14 -0.24 -25.76
C GLU A 215 9.39 0.60 -26.07
N THR A 216 9.86 1.41 -25.14
CA THR A 216 11.07 2.23 -25.36
C THR A 216 12.33 1.42 -25.56
N TYR A 217 12.38 0.19 -25.05
CA TYR A 217 13.51 -0.73 -25.31
C TYR A 217 13.41 -1.47 -26.65
N GLN A 218 12.34 -1.32 -27.41
CA GLN A 218 12.19 -1.89 -28.76
C GLN A 218 12.59 -0.90 -29.87
N LEU A 219 12.75 0.37 -29.54
CA LEU A 219 13.21 1.43 -30.42
C LEU A 219 14.75 1.44 -30.53
#